data_30348e4bb78f87cb7662c6237aab4c6d
#
_entry.id   30348e4bb78f87cb7662c6237aab4c6d
#
_cell.length_a   1.000
_cell.length_b   1.000
_cell.length_c   1.000
_cell.angle_alpha   90.00
_cell.angle_beta   90.00
_cell.angle_gamma   90.00
#
_symmetry.space_group_name_H-M   'P 1'
#
loop_
_entity.id
_entity.type
_entity.pdbx_description
1 polymer ?
#
loop_
_entity_poly.entity_id
_entity_poly.type
_entity_poly.pdbx_seq_one_letter_code
_entity_poly.pdbx_strand_id
1 'polypeptide(L)'
;QFSGDFDFGSDAALNINDFRLPWFDHWAKGAEIGVMDEPPVRIFVMGREDWIIPGTQHTNFYLHGRTNGSANSLNDGTLSTVPPHGAENPASYTYDPANLVPSRGGNTQTIPNGAFSQRDVEVRCLTFTSEPLTEEIEATGHVSAVLYAASSALDTDWVVRVTDVHPDGHSRPIADGILRARYRDFFEKRTLLSPGQIYKYDIDLWATSNAFLQGHRIRVTITSSCFPRFDSTLNTGGPIHKEAVGQVAI
;
A
#
# COMPACT_ATOMS: atom_id res chain seq x y z
N GLN A 1 21.68 5.27 2.01
CA GLN A 1 21.18 4.75 3.29
C GLN A 1 20.25 3.57 3.03
N PHE A 2 20.50 2.45 3.68
CA PHE A 2 19.66 1.24 3.57
C PHE A 2 18.39 1.34 4.41
N SER A 3 17.28 0.85 3.85
CA SER A 3 16.05 0.57 4.56
C SER A 3 15.49 -0.77 4.07
N GLY A 4 15.53 -1.80 4.92
CA GLY A 4 15.23 -3.16 4.50
C GLY A 4 16.25 -3.66 3.47
N ASP A 5 15.75 -4.18 2.36
CA ASP A 5 16.55 -4.74 1.26
C ASP A 5 17.07 -3.68 0.27
N PHE A 6 16.69 -2.39 0.45
CA PHE A 6 16.96 -1.36 -0.56
C PHE A 6 17.92 -0.27 -0.05
N ASP A 7 18.83 0.15 -0.93
CA ASP A 7 19.66 1.34 -0.74
C ASP A 7 19.05 2.53 -1.46
N PHE A 8 18.76 3.58 -0.70
CA PHE A 8 18.19 4.84 -1.21
C PHE A 8 19.25 5.91 -1.50
N GLY A 9 20.54 5.52 -1.51
CA GLY A 9 21.64 6.42 -1.74
C GLY A 9 22.05 7.27 -0.53
N SER A 10 23.13 8.05 -0.69
CA SER A 10 23.67 8.92 0.38
C SER A 10 22.71 10.05 0.73
N ASP A 11 21.98 10.57 -0.26
CA ASP A 11 21.14 11.76 -0.10
C ASP A 11 19.85 11.49 0.67
N ALA A 12 19.46 10.19 0.80
CA ALA A 12 18.42 9.76 1.71
C ALA A 12 18.83 9.79 3.20
N ALA A 13 20.11 10.04 3.51
CA ALA A 13 20.62 10.11 4.87
C ALA A 13 20.49 11.52 5.43
N LEU A 14 19.34 11.83 6.03
CA LEU A 14 19.10 13.12 6.65
C LEU A 14 19.45 13.10 8.15
N ASN A 15 20.24 14.08 8.59
CA ASN A 15 20.38 14.37 10.01
C ASN A 15 19.25 15.33 10.43
N ILE A 16 18.31 14.83 11.19
CA ILE A 16 17.15 15.61 11.66
C ILE A 16 17.54 16.88 12.41
N ASN A 17 18.73 16.93 13.02
CA ASN A 17 19.20 18.10 13.76
C ASN A 17 19.58 19.26 12.83
N ASP A 18 19.94 18.99 11.56
CA ASP A 18 20.24 20.03 10.58
C ASP A 18 18.99 20.87 10.27
N PHE A 19 17.79 20.33 10.52
CA PHE A 19 16.51 21.04 10.39
C PHE A 19 15.98 21.58 11.69
N ARG A 20 16.11 20.79 12.79
CA ARG A 20 15.58 21.17 14.09
C ARG A 20 16.33 22.36 14.72
N LEU A 21 17.67 22.35 14.65
CA LEU A 21 18.45 23.40 15.29
C LEU A 21 18.21 24.78 14.69
N PRO A 22 18.22 24.98 13.35
CA PRO A 22 17.84 26.25 12.75
C PRO A 22 16.42 26.69 13.10
N TRP A 23 15.44 25.76 13.13
CA TRP A 23 14.08 26.04 13.53
C TRP A 23 13.99 26.61 14.94
N PHE A 24 14.64 25.95 15.93
CA PHE A 24 14.66 26.43 17.31
C PHE A 24 15.48 27.70 17.50
N ASP A 25 16.56 27.88 16.75
CA ASP A 25 17.35 29.12 16.79
C ASP A 25 16.54 30.31 16.28
N HIS A 26 15.76 30.15 15.22
CA HIS A 26 14.85 31.20 14.75
C HIS A 26 13.77 31.50 15.79
N TRP A 27 12.95 30.52 16.21
CA TRP A 27 11.78 30.75 17.05
C TRP A 27 12.09 30.99 18.53
N ALA A 28 13.11 30.38 19.09
CA ALA A 28 13.43 30.49 20.51
C ALA A 28 14.46 31.58 20.80
N LYS A 29 15.33 31.89 19.84
CA LYS A 29 16.42 32.86 20.01
C LYS A 29 16.27 34.11 19.14
N GLY A 30 15.30 34.15 18.23
CA GLY A 30 15.08 35.25 17.27
C GLY A 30 16.18 35.36 16.21
N ALA A 31 16.88 34.25 15.88
CA ALA A 31 17.94 34.29 14.90
C ALA A 31 17.36 34.39 13.47
N GLU A 32 17.75 35.43 12.74
CA GLU A 32 17.38 35.64 11.34
C GLU A 32 18.34 34.85 10.43
N ILE A 33 18.07 33.56 10.24
CA ILE A 33 18.93 32.62 9.51
C ILE A 33 18.28 32.07 8.23
N GLY A 34 17.21 32.75 7.75
CA GLY A 34 16.57 32.41 6.48
C GLY A 34 15.71 31.14 6.52
N VAL A 35 15.43 30.58 7.71
CA VAL A 35 14.61 29.34 7.83
C VAL A 35 13.19 29.52 7.30
N MET A 36 12.66 30.74 7.33
CA MET A 36 11.33 31.09 6.81
C MET A 36 11.31 31.36 5.30
N ASP A 37 12.47 31.50 4.67
CA ASP A 37 12.61 31.67 3.22
C ASP A 37 12.68 30.33 2.48
N GLU A 38 12.80 29.24 3.23
CA GLU A 38 12.80 27.88 2.70
C GLU A 38 11.38 27.43 2.31
N PRO A 39 11.24 26.51 1.32
CA PRO A 39 9.96 25.90 1.01
C PRO A 39 9.30 25.29 2.25
N PRO A 40 7.99 25.49 2.47
CA PRO A 40 7.29 25.00 3.68
C PRO A 40 7.26 23.49 3.78
N VAL A 41 7.50 22.79 2.69
CA VAL A 41 7.54 21.32 2.62
C VAL A 41 8.74 20.90 1.79
N ARG A 42 9.56 20.02 2.33
CA ARG A 42 10.62 19.29 1.62
C ARG A 42 10.35 17.81 1.72
N ILE A 43 10.36 17.11 0.60
CA ILE A 43 10.17 15.66 0.54
C ILE A 43 11.27 15.04 -0.30
N PHE A 44 11.68 13.85 0.09
CA PHE A 44 12.57 13.01 -0.69
C PHE A 44 11.73 12.07 -1.55
N VAL A 45 11.90 12.13 -2.86
CA VAL A 45 11.27 11.20 -3.80
C VAL A 45 12.10 9.93 -3.88
N MET A 46 11.59 8.82 -3.38
CA MET A 46 12.29 7.53 -3.43
C MET A 46 12.52 7.12 -4.89
N GLY A 47 13.78 6.82 -5.23
CA GLY A 47 14.18 6.47 -6.60
C GLY A 47 14.67 7.65 -7.46
N ARG A 48 14.66 8.88 -6.92
CA ARG A 48 15.25 10.08 -7.56
C ARG A 48 16.17 10.83 -6.60
N GLU A 49 17.02 11.68 -7.17
CA GLU A 49 17.93 12.57 -6.43
C GLU A 49 17.41 14.02 -6.34
N ASP A 50 16.20 14.31 -6.88
CA ASP A 50 15.61 15.64 -6.99
C ASP A 50 14.52 15.90 -5.94
N TRP A 51 14.36 17.19 -5.59
CA TRP A 51 13.41 17.68 -4.60
C TRP A 51 12.24 18.51 -5.17
N ILE A 52 11.95 18.41 -6.47
CA ILE A 52 10.98 19.30 -7.14
C ILE A 52 9.72 18.54 -7.52
N ILE A 53 8.56 19.07 -7.11
CA ILE A 53 7.24 18.55 -7.50
C ILE A 53 6.48 19.64 -8.25
N PRO A 54 6.41 19.61 -9.57
CA PRO A 54 5.43 20.41 -10.32
C PRO A 54 4.18 19.59 -10.58
N GLY A 55 3.02 20.17 -10.24
CA GLY A 55 1.67 19.79 -10.65
C GLY A 55 1.30 18.29 -10.63
N THR A 56 0.80 17.77 -9.50
CA THR A 56 0.29 16.41 -9.39
C THR A 56 -1.04 16.25 -10.11
N GLN A 57 -1.21 15.18 -10.90
CA GLN A 57 -2.47 14.78 -11.53
C GLN A 57 -2.94 13.44 -10.97
N HIS A 58 -4.25 13.35 -10.63
CA HIS A 58 -4.83 12.08 -10.23
C HIS A 58 -4.99 11.15 -11.43
N THR A 59 -4.36 9.98 -11.37
CA THR A 59 -4.42 8.95 -12.40
C THR A 59 -5.07 7.68 -11.86
N ASN A 60 -6.14 7.23 -12.51
CA ASN A 60 -6.81 6.00 -12.16
C ASN A 60 -6.13 4.80 -12.81
N PHE A 61 -5.88 3.76 -12.02
CA PHE A 61 -5.49 2.44 -12.49
C PHE A 61 -6.62 1.45 -12.21
N TYR A 62 -6.90 0.58 -13.17
CA TYR A 62 -7.99 -0.40 -13.12
C TYR A 62 -7.43 -1.81 -13.01
N LEU A 63 -8.11 -2.63 -12.21
CA LEU A 63 -7.80 -4.05 -12.00
C LEU A 63 -8.50 -4.88 -13.06
N HIS A 64 -7.76 -5.74 -13.78
CA HIS A 64 -8.31 -6.60 -14.82
C HIS A 64 -8.02 -8.07 -14.52
N GLY A 65 -8.99 -8.94 -14.83
CA GLY A 65 -8.88 -10.38 -14.63
C GLY A 65 -7.95 -11.10 -15.62
N ARG A 66 -7.43 -10.41 -16.63
CA ARG A 66 -6.49 -10.98 -17.61
C ARG A 66 -5.15 -11.29 -16.95
N THR A 67 -4.64 -12.52 -17.13
CA THR A 67 -3.32 -12.92 -16.62
C THR A 67 -2.20 -12.11 -17.27
N ASN A 68 -1.30 -11.60 -16.44
CA ASN A 68 -0.15 -10.78 -16.83
C ASN A 68 1.12 -11.62 -17.10
N GLY A 69 1.31 -12.73 -16.38
CA GLY A 69 2.51 -13.60 -16.47
C GLY A 69 3.70 -13.08 -15.68
N SER A 70 3.51 -12.09 -14.80
CA SER A 70 4.59 -11.42 -14.07
C SER A 70 4.68 -11.80 -12.59
N ALA A 71 3.66 -12.46 -12.04
CA ALA A 71 3.59 -12.83 -10.63
C ALA A 71 3.26 -14.30 -10.43
N ASN A 72 3.92 -14.93 -9.46
CA ASN A 72 3.44 -16.18 -8.88
C ASN A 72 2.51 -15.81 -7.74
N SER A 73 1.20 -15.78 -8.00
CA SER A 73 0.17 -15.32 -7.08
C SER A 73 -1.13 -16.12 -7.27
N LEU A 74 -2.18 -15.75 -6.54
CA LEU A 74 -3.47 -16.46 -6.62
C LEU A 74 -4.21 -16.21 -7.94
N ASN A 75 -3.95 -15.10 -8.64
CA ASN A 75 -4.63 -14.75 -9.91
C ASN A 75 -3.72 -14.18 -11.01
N ASP A 76 -2.64 -13.47 -10.64
CA ASP A 76 -1.73 -12.77 -11.57
C ASP A 76 -2.45 -11.88 -12.59
N GLY A 77 -3.32 -10.98 -12.13
CA GLY A 77 -4.11 -10.08 -12.97
C GLY A 77 -3.30 -8.92 -13.56
N THR A 78 -3.92 -8.17 -14.46
CA THR A 78 -3.33 -6.99 -15.12
C THR A 78 -3.81 -5.70 -14.46
N LEU A 79 -2.93 -4.71 -14.37
CA LEU A 79 -3.19 -3.35 -13.94
C LEU A 79 -3.00 -2.40 -15.13
N SER A 80 -3.96 -1.53 -15.42
CA SER A 80 -3.80 -0.55 -16.50
C SER A 80 -4.59 0.74 -16.24
N THR A 81 -4.26 1.80 -16.97
CA THR A 81 -5.02 3.06 -16.95
C THR A 81 -6.26 3.03 -17.85
N VAL A 82 -6.45 1.97 -18.63
CA VAL A 82 -7.61 1.80 -19.51
C VAL A 82 -8.75 1.18 -18.70
N PRO A 83 -9.92 1.81 -18.61
CA PRO A 83 -11.07 1.24 -17.91
C PRO A 83 -11.58 -0.04 -18.59
N PRO A 84 -12.20 -0.97 -17.84
CA PRO A 84 -12.80 -2.16 -18.41
C PRO A 84 -13.89 -1.80 -19.44
N HIS A 85 -13.88 -2.48 -20.58
CA HIS A 85 -14.90 -2.27 -21.65
C HIS A 85 -16.22 -3.03 -21.39
N GLY A 86 -16.31 -3.85 -20.36
CA GLY A 86 -17.47 -4.68 -20.03
C GLY A 86 -17.30 -5.40 -18.71
N ALA A 87 -18.19 -6.34 -18.43
CA ALA A 87 -18.08 -7.17 -17.24
C ALA A 87 -16.89 -8.13 -17.36
N GLU A 88 -16.04 -8.14 -16.34
CA GLU A 88 -14.95 -9.09 -16.17
C GLU A 88 -15.29 -10.10 -15.06
N ASN A 89 -14.73 -11.30 -15.14
CA ASN A 89 -14.89 -12.27 -14.07
C ASN A 89 -14.18 -11.77 -12.80
N PRO A 90 -14.84 -11.85 -11.63
CA PRO A 90 -14.20 -11.46 -10.39
C PRO A 90 -13.03 -12.39 -10.06
N ALA A 91 -11.96 -11.84 -9.53
CA ALA A 91 -10.91 -12.62 -8.86
C ALA A 91 -11.40 -13.01 -7.47
N SER A 92 -11.07 -14.22 -7.02
CA SER A 92 -11.44 -14.70 -5.69
C SER A 92 -10.29 -15.44 -5.03
N TYR A 93 -10.30 -15.48 -3.70
CA TYR A 93 -9.35 -16.24 -2.90
C TYR A 93 -10.00 -16.68 -1.59
N THR A 94 -9.42 -17.70 -0.98
CA THR A 94 -9.83 -18.17 0.33
C THR A 94 -8.95 -17.53 1.40
N TYR A 95 -9.58 -16.88 2.38
CA TYR A 95 -8.91 -16.39 3.59
C TYR A 95 -9.19 -17.32 4.76
N ASP A 96 -8.12 -17.84 5.35
CA ASP A 96 -8.15 -18.66 6.55
C ASP A 96 -7.47 -17.90 7.71
N PRO A 97 -8.21 -17.52 8.76
CA PRO A 97 -7.64 -16.84 9.93
C PRO A 97 -6.56 -17.65 10.68
N ALA A 98 -6.47 -18.95 10.45
CA ALA A 98 -5.39 -19.80 11.00
C ALA A 98 -4.11 -19.73 10.14
N ASN A 99 -4.17 -19.16 8.93
CA ASN A 99 -3.08 -19.11 7.97
C ASN A 99 -2.86 -17.72 7.39
N LEU A 100 -2.42 -16.79 8.23
CA LEU A 100 -2.31 -15.37 7.92
C LEU A 100 -1.20 -15.07 6.90
N VAL A 101 -1.44 -14.09 6.04
CA VAL A 101 -0.37 -13.46 5.24
C VAL A 101 0.50 -12.63 6.18
N PRO A 102 1.81 -12.92 6.28
CA PRO A 102 2.70 -12.20 7.18
C PRO A 102 2.99 -10.79 6.65
N SER A 103 3.22 -9.85 7.57
CA SER A 103 3.83 -8.58 7.21
C SER A 103 5.33 -8.76 6.93
N ARG A 104 5.78 -8.09 5.88
CA ARG A 104 7.17 -8.12 5.44
C ARG A 104 7.68 -6.67 5.32
N GLY A 105 8.26 -6.18 6.40
CA GLY A 105 8.67 -4.77 6.47
C GLY A 105 7.50 -3.79 6.43
N GLY A 106 7.73 -2.63 5.84
CA GLY A 106 6.78 -1.55 5.74
C GLY A 106 7.01 -0.43 6.75
N ASN A 107 6.09 0.52 6.80
CA ASN A 107 6.16 1.68 7.69
C ASN A 107 5.73 1.31 9.13
N THR A 108 6.64 0.68 9.88
CA THR A 108 6.38 0.21 11.26
C THR A 108 7.65 0.25 12.08
N GLN A 109 7.50 0.42 13.40
CA GLN A 109 8.61 0.44 14.36
C GLN A 109 8.80 -0.88 15.12
N THR A 110 7.81 -1.78 15.11
CA THR A 110 7.77 -2.96 16.00
C THR A 110 8.14 -4.29 15.34
N ILE A 111 8.14 -4.34 14.02
CA ILE A 111 8.61 -5.47 13.21
C ILE A 111 9.74 -4.97 12.33
N PRO A 112 10.51 -5.82 11.65
CA PRO A 112 11.52 -5.31 10.74
C PRO A 112 10.93 -4.23 9.87
N ASN A 113 11.35 -2.98 10.08
CA ASN A 113 10.91 -1.84 9.29
C ASN A 113 11.71 -1.76 7.99
N GLY A 114 11.18 -0.98 7.03
CA GLY A 114 11.85 -0.76 5.76
C GLY A 114 11.28 -1.53 4.59
N ALA A 115 11.90 -1.33 3.45
CA ALA A 115 11.43 -1.81 2.16
C ALA A 115 11.98 -3.20 1.86
N PHE A 116 11.38 -4.23 2.44
CA PHE A 116 11.71 -5.62 2.11
C PHE A 116 10.89 -6.09 0.90
N SER A 117 11.48 -6.96 0.07
CA SER A 117 10.77 -7.52 -1.08
C SER A 117 9.51 -8.27 -0.65
N GLN A 118 8.41 -8.01 -1.34
CA GLN A 118 7.10 -8.62 -1.08
C GLN A 118 6.86 -9.93 -1.84
N ARG A 119 7.82 -10.33 -2.70
CA ARG A 119 7.68 -11.45 -3.63
C ARG A 119 7.28 -12.77 -2.96
N ASP A 120 7.77 -13.04 -1.76
CA ASP A 120 7.49 -14.26 -1.01
C ASP A 120 6.09 -14.30 -0.38
N VAL A 121 5.47 -13.13 -0.14
CA VAL A 121 4.10 -13.05 0.38
C VAL A 121 3.05 -12.88 -0.72
N GLU A 122 3.44 -12.41 -1.90
CA GLU A 122 2.55 -12.23 -3.05
C GLU A 122 1.92 -13.53 -3.53
N VAL A 123 2.58 -14.66 -3.33
CA VAL A 123 2.05 -16.02 -3.64
C VAL A 123 0.73 -16.34 -2.93
N ARG A 124 0.40 -15.57 -1.88
CA ARG A 124 -0.78 -15.73 -1.03
C ARG A 124 -1.78 -14.57 -1.19
N CYS A 125 -1.57 -13.70 -2.18
CA CYS A 125 -2.37 -12.52 -2.44
C CYS A 125 -2.97 -12.58 -3.85
N LEU A 126 -4.06 -11.85 -4.08
CA LEU A 126 -4.37 -11.40 -5.43
C LEU A 126 -3.36 -10.34 -5.84
N THR A 127 -2.89 -10.40 -7.07
CA THR A 127 -1.97 -9.40 -7.64
C THR A 127 -2.51 -8.89 -8.96
N PHE A 128 -2.29 -7.60 -9.20
CA PHE A 128 -2.60 -6.94 -10.46
C PHE A 128 -1.39 -6.10 -10.85
N THR A 129 -0.80 -6.38 -12.01
CA THR A 129 0.51 -5.83 -12.38
C THR A 129 0.42 -5.12 -13.72
N SER A 130 1.02 -3.94 -13.82
CA SER A 130 1.13 -3.20 -15.09
C SER A 130 2.08 -3.91 -16.08
N GLU A 131 2.00 -3.53 -17.35
CA GLU A 131 3.10 -3.78 -18.28
C GLU A 131 4.37 -3.06 -17.79
N PRO A 132 5.57 -3.44 -18.26
CA PRO A 132 6.79 -2.68 -17.98
C PRO A 132 6.59 -1.23 -18.41
N LEU A 133 6.97 -0.30 -17.53
CA LEU A 133 6.85 1.11 -17.82
C LEU A 133 7.79 1.51 -18.97
N THR A 134 7.27 2.25 -19.92
CA THR A 134 8.04 2.77 -21.07
C THR A 134 8.82 4.02 -20.73
N GLU A 135 8.44 4.71 -19.67
CA GLU A 135 9.07 5.91 -19.11
C GLU A 135 8.92 5.92 -17.60
N GLU A 136 9.65 6.78 -16.93
CA GLU A 136 9.54 6.97 -15.48
C GLU A 136 8.17 7.60 -15.12
N ILE A 137 7.57 7.10 -14.04
CA ILE A 137 6.34 7.66 -13.45
C ILE A 137 6.64 8.06 -12.00
N GLU A 138 6.52 9.34 -11.70
CA GLU A 138 6.57 9.82 -10.34
C GLU A 138 5.17 9.79 -9.71
N ALA A 139 5.03 9.05 -8.61
CA ALA A 139 3.83 9.03 -7.79
C ALA A 139 4.11 9.80 -6.49
N THR A 140 3.62 11.04 -6.43
CA THR A 140 3.77 11.89 -5.24
C THR A 140 2.42 12.44 -4.83
N GLY A 141 2.03 12.16 -3.59
CA GLY A 141 0.76 12.59 -3.01
C GLY A 141 -0.03 11.45 -2.38
N HIS A 142 -1.32 11.67 -2.22
CA HIS A 142 -2.25 10.72 -1.60
C HIS A 142 -2.57 9.56 -2.53
N VAL A 143 -2.49 8.34 -1.99
CA VAL A 143 -2.82 7.09 -2.70
C VAL A 143 -4.03 6.46 -2.06
N SER A 144 -5.00 6.04 -2.86
CA SER A 144 -6.20 5.35 -2.40
C SER A 144 -6.59 4.22 -3.34
N ALA A 145 -7.35 3.26 -2.82
CA ALA A 145 -7.95 2.19 -3.60
C ALA A 145 -9.46 2.15 -3.40
N VAL A 146 -10.19 2.01 -4.48
CA VAL A 146 -11.63 1.74 -4.47
C VAL A 146 -11.83 0.28 -4.86
N LEU A 147 -12.32 -0.53 -3.92
CA LEU A 147 -12.55 -1.95 -4.11
C LEU A 147 -14.04 -2.25 -4.08
N TYR A 148 -14.54 -2.98 -5.07
CA TYR A 148 -15.87 -3.60 -5.05
C TYR A 148 -15.69 -5.08 -4.78
N ALA A 149 -16.10 -5.53 -3.59
CA ALA A 149 -15.85 -6.89 -3.14
C ALA A 149 -16.99 -7.45 -2.29
N ALA A 150 -17.09 -8.77 -2.25
CA ALA A 150 -17.97 -9.53 -1.40
C ALA A 150 -17.17 -10.52 -0.55
N SER A 151 -17.74 -10.97 0.56
CA SER A 151 -17.22 -12.08 1.35
C SER A 151 -18.35 -13.05 1.69
N SER A 152 -18.02 -14.31 1.82
CA SER A 152 -18.95 -15.33 2.35
C SER A 152 -19.13 -15.24 3.87
N ALA A 153 -18.38 -14.37 4.55
CA ALA A 153 -18.42 -14.18 6.00
C ALA A 153 -19.15 -12.88 6.40
N LEU A 154 -19.40 -12.73 7.71
CA LEU A 154 -20.04 -11.54 8.28
C LEU A 154 -19.10 -10.33 8.40
N ASP A 155 -17.80 -10.56 8.36
CA ASP A 155 -16.76 -9.54 8.41
C ASP A 155 -15.46 -10.07 7.74
N THR A 156 -14.59 -9.16 7.31
CA THR A 156 -13.26 -9.48 6.81
C THR A 156 -12.39 -8.22 6.83
N ASP A 157 -11.10 -8.33 6.55
CA ASP A 157 -10.23 -7.19 6.30
C ASP A 157 -9.86 -7.14 4.82
N TRP A 158 -9.77 -5.93 4.28
CA TRP A 158 -9.21 -5.67 2.95
C TRP A 158 -7.90 -4.93 3.13
N VAL A 159 -6.81 -5.62 2.88
CA VAL A 159 -5.45 -5.05 2.87
C VAL A 159 -5.04 -4.85 1.43
N VAL A 160 -4.73 -3.62 1.07
CA VAL A 160 -4.25 -3.25 -0.26
C VAL A 160 -2.84 -2.70 -0.14
N ARG A 161 -1.95 -3.12 -1.03
CA ARG A 161 -0.57 -2.63 -1.09
C ARG A 161 -0.19 -2.32 -2.51
N VAL A 162 0.54 -1.22 -2.71
CA VAL A 162 1.20 -0.86 -3.96
C VAL A 162 2.68 -1.18 -3.83
N THR A 163 3.22 -1.84 -4.83
CA THR A 163 4.65 -2.17 -4.91
C THR A 163 5.25 -1.74 -6.25
N ASP A 164 6.53 -1.40 -6.21
CA ASP A 164 7.39 -1.19 -7.36
C ASP A 164 8.12 -2.49 -7.65
N VAL A 165 7.79 -3.12 -8.78
CA VAL A 165 8.40 -4.38 -9.20
C VAL A 165 9.55 -4.09 -10.15
N HIS A 166 10.75 -4.39 -9.70
CA HIS A 166 11.99 -4.24 -10.46
C HIS A 166 12.12 -5.31 -11.56
N PRO A 167 12.94 -5.07 -12.60
CA PRO A 167 13.15 -6.05 -13.68
C PRO A 167 13.69 -7.41 -13.21
N ASP A 168 14.40 -7.46 -12.07
CA ASP A 168 14.92 -8.69 -11.44
C ASP A 168 13.86 -9.43 -10.60
N GLY A 169 12.64 -8.89 -10.51
CA GLY A 169 11.51 -9.44 -9.78
C GLY A 169 11.45 -9.04 -8.30
N HIS A 170 12.35 -8.18 -7.79
CA HIS A 170 12.17 -7.56 -6.50
C HIS A 170 10.88 -6.72 -6.50
N SER A 171 10.05 -6.88 -5.46
CA SER A 171 8.78 -6.16 -5.30
C SER A 171 8.86 -5.27 -4.08
N ARG A 172 9.21 -3.99 -4.28
CA ARG A 172 9.44 -3.00 -3.23
C ARG A 172 8.11 -2.38 -2.78
N PRO A 173 7.75 -2.42 -1.47
CA PRO A 173 6.53 -1.79 -0.97
C PRO A 173 6.65 -0.27 -1.04
N ILE A 174 5.60 0.38 -1.54
CA ILE A 174 5.53 1.83 -1.72
C ILE A 174 4.46 2.44 -0.81
N ALA A 175 3.26 1.88 -0.83
CA ALA A 175 2.14 2.32 -0.03
C ALA A 175 1.26 1.13 0.33
N ASP A 176 0.61 1.18 1.47
CA ASP A 176 -0.37 0.16 1.86
C ASP A 176 -1.42 0.72 2.82
N GLY A 177 -2.57 0.07 2.84
CA GLY A 177 -3.67 0.41 3.72
C GLY A 177 -4.54 -0.79 4.03
N ILE A 178 -5.38 -0.62 5.03
CA ILE A 178 -6.32 -1.63 5.50
C ILE A 178 -7.67 -1.00 5.80
N LEU A 179 -8.74 -1.72 5.45
CA LEU A 179 -10.08 -1.39 5.90
C LEU A 179 -10.79 -2.66 6.38
N ARG A 180 -11.20 -2.69 7.65
CA ARG A 180 -12.08 -3.74 8.16
C ARG A 180 -13.49 -3.51 7.66
N ALA A 181 -14.07 -4.51 7.02
CA ALA A 181 -15.31 -4.41 6.26
C ALA A 181 -16.52 -3.90 7.10
N ARG A 182 -16.56 -4.22 8.40
CA ARG A 182 -17.59 -3.69 9.32
C ARG A 182 -17.53 -2.18 9.51
N TYR A 183 -16.43 -1.52 9.17
CA TYR A 183 -16.23 -0.06 9.29
C TYR A 183 -16.24 0.67 7.95
N ARG A 184 -16.73 0.02 6.86
CA ARG A 184 -16.74 0.59 5.51
C ARG A 184 -17.51 1.91 5.38
N ASP A 185 -18.53 2.11 6.20
CA ASP A 185 -19.36 3.32 6.14
C ASP A 185 -18.85 4.38 7.13
N PHE A 186 -18.55 3.97 8.38
CA PHE A 186 -18.11 4.86 9.46
C PHE A 186 -17.29 4.08 10.49
N PHE A 187 -16.19 4.65 10.98
CA PHE A 187 -15.35 4.04 12.02
C PHE A 187 -16.07 3.90 13.37
N GLU A 188 -17.08 4.73 13.63
CA GLU A 188 -17.83 4.73 14.89
C GLU A 188 -18.98 3.71 14.90
N LYS A 189 -19.46 3.32 13.73
CA LYS A 189 -20.60 2.41 13.59
C LYS A 189 -20.19 1.11 12.89
N ARG A 190 -20.33 0.01 13.63
CA ARG A 190 -20.11 -1.33 13.10
C ARG A 190 -21.31 -1.79 12.29
N THR A 191 -21.11 -2.13 11.02
CA THR A 191 -22.14 -2.69 10.15
C THR A 191 -21.61 -3.97 9.52
N LEU A 192 -22.11 -5.13 9.97
CA LEU A 192 -21.68 -6.43 9.45
C LEU A 192 -22.05 -6.58 7.97
N LEU A 193 -21.37 -7.48 7.29
CA LEU A 193 -21.65 -7.83 5.91
C LEU A 193 -22.88 -8.74 5.82
N SER A 194 -23.58 -8.68 4.69
CA SER A 194 -24.43 -9.75 4.22
C SER A 194 -23.59 -10.66 3.32
N PRO A 195 -23.41 -11.95 3.67
CA PRO A 195 -22.61 -12.86 2.89
C PRO A 195 -22.96 -12.86 1.40
N GLY A 196 -21.96 -12.73 0.54
CA GLY A 196 -22.14 -12.71 -0.90
C GLY A 196 -22.59 -11.37 -1.51
N GLN A 197 -22.96 -10.39 -0.69
CA GLN A 197 -23.29 -9.05 -1.18
C GLN A 197 -22.03 -8.26 -1.50
N ILE A 198 -22.03 -7.60 -2.66
CA ILE A 198 -20.94 -6.72 -3.08
C ILE A 198 -21.12 -5.36 -2.41
N TYR A 199 -20.03 -4.86 -1.81
CA TYR A 199 -19.95 -3.54 -1.22
C TYR A 199 -18.79 -2.77 -1.85
N LYS A 200 -18.87 -1.44 -1.80
CA LYS A 200 -17.77 -0.53 -2.12
C LYS A 200 -16.93 -0.30 -0.86
N TYR A 201 -15.63 -0.35 -1.01
CA TYR A 201 -14.66 -0.03 0.04
C TYR A 201 -13.71 1.05 -0.47
N ASP A 202 -13.67 2.18 0.23
CA ASP A 202 -12.71 3.26 -0.02
C ASP A 202 -11.55 3.08 0.98
N ILE A 203 -10.39 2.66 0.49
CA ILE A 203 -9.24 2.28 1.30
C ILE A 203 -8.14 3.32 1.12
N ASP A 204 -7.78 3.98 2.22
CA ASP A 204 -6.69 4.93 2.27
C ASP A 204 -5.35 4.19 2.36
N LEU A 205 -4.43 4.46 1.43
CA LEU A 205 -3.07 3.92 1.41
C LEU A 205 -2.03 4.96 1.84
N TRP A 206 -2.47 6.07 2.43
CA TRP A 206 -1.65 7.20 2.86
C TRP A 206 -1.01 7.95 1.68
N ALA A 207 -0.06 8.81 2.00
CA ALA A 207 0.72 9.53 1.00
C ALA A 207 2.06 8.84 0.76
N THR A 208 2.55 8.94 -0.47
CA THR A 208 3.88 8.48 -0.86
C THR A 208 4.57 9.49 -1.75
N SER A 209 5.87 9.32 -1.93
CA SER A 209 6.66 10.01 -2.94
C SER A 209 7.69 9.01 -3.49
N ASN A 210 7.44 8.50 -4.68
CA ASN A 210 8.24 7.46 -5.32
C ASN A 210 8.29 7.61 -6.83
N ALA A 211 9.47 7.43 -7.41
CA ALA A 211 9.63 7.26 -8.84
C ALA A 211 9.67 5.78 -9.21
N PHE A 212 8.74 5.35 -10.05
CA PHE A 212 8.77 4.06 -10.72
C PHE A 212 9.58 4.22 -12.00
N LEU A 213 10.74 3.59 -12.08
CA LEU A 213 11.67 3.79 -13.19
C LEU A 213 11.21 3.05 -14.46
N GLN A 214 11.75 3.46 -15.61
CA GLN A 214 11.56 2.75 -16.88
C GLN A 214 11.94 1.27 -16.74
N GLY A 215 11.13 0.37 -17.26
CA GLY A 215 11.27 -1.07 -17.16
C GLY A 215 10.73 -1.70 -15.88
N HIS A 216 10.44 -0.91 -14.85
CA HIS A 216 9.74 -1.37 -13.65
C HIS A 216 8.25 -1.58 -13.94
N ARG A 217 7.53 -2.17 -12.98
CA ARG A 217 6.08 -2.36 -13.04
C ARG A 217 5.42 -1.88 -11.76
N ILE A 218 4.25 -1.31 -11.88
CA ILE A 218 3.38 -1.01 -10.73
C ILE A 218 2.56 -2.26 -10.44
N ARG A 219 2.57 -2.72 -9.19
CA ARG A 219 1.74 -3.85 -8.75
C ARG A 219 0.85 -3.46 -7.58
N VAL A 220 -0.40 -3.89 -7.63
CA VAL A 220 -1.35 -3.84 -6.53
C VAL A 220 -1.54 -5.24 -6.01
N THR A 221 -1.42 -5.44 -4.69
CA THR A 221 -1.76 -6.70 -4.03
C THR A 221 -2.98 -6.52 -3.13
N ILE A 222 -3.85 -7.53 -3.07
CA ILE A 222 -5.06 -7.54 -2.24
C ILE A 222 -5.08 -8.84 -1.43
N THR A 223 -5.32 -8.72 -0.13
CA THR A 223 -5.43 -9.85 0.80
C THR A 223 -6.28 -9.46 2.01
N SER A 224 -6.54 -10.41 2.93
CA SER A 224 -7.33 -10.17 4.15
C SER A 224 -6.50 -10.16 5.43
N SER A 225 -5.18 -10.16 5.33
CA SER A 225 -4.30 -10.04 6.51
C SER A 225 -2.92 -9.51 6.17
N CYS A 226 -2.28 -8.88 7.16
CA CYS A 226 -0.88 -8.45 7.15
C CYS A 226 -0.36 -8.47 8.60
N PHE A 227 -0.22 -9.69 9.15
CA PHE A 227 0.11 -9.88 10.57
C PHE A 227 1.63 -9.97 10.78
N PRO A 228 2.19 -9.39 11.85
CA PRO A 228 1.53 -8.73 12.97
C PRO A 228 1.39 -7.19 12.83
N ARG A 229 1.63 -6.62 11.64
CA ARG A 229 1.48 -5.16 11.46
C ARG A 229 0.05 -4.70 11.74
N PHE A 230 -0.92 -5.42 11.21
CA PHE A 230 -2.33 -5.23 11.49
C PHE A 230 -2.88 -6.45 12.24
N ASP A 231 -3.81 -6.18 13.15
CA ASP A 231 -4.55 -7.21 13.83
C ASP A 231 -5.45 -7.97 12.85
N SER A 232 -5.52 -9.29 13.00
CA SER A 232 -6.28 -10.13 12.07
C SER A 232 -7.74 -10.24 12.45
N THR A 233 -8.64 -10.26 11.46
CA THR A 233 -10.04 -10.59 11.69
C THR A 233 -10.26 -12.10 11.69
N LEU A 234 -11.19 -12.55 12.54
CA LEU A 234 -11.64 -13.95 12.57
C LEU A 234 -12.83 -14.22 11.65
N ASN A 235 -13.30 -13.22 10.88
CA ASN A 235 -14.44 -13.29 9.94
C ASN A 235 -15.81 -13.49 10.57
N THR A 236 -15.91 -13.75 11.86
CA THR A 236 -17.14 -14.11 12.57
C THR A 236 -18.10 -12.95 12.80
N GLY A 237 -17.60 -11.70 12.68
CA GLY A 237 -18.40 -10.51 13.03
C GLY A 237 -18.52 -10.25 14.53
N GLY A 238 -17.97 -11.11 15.38
CA GLY A 238 -18.01 -10.98 16.83
C GLY A 238 -17.16 -9.84 17.41
N PRO A 239 -17.09 -9.72 18.73
CA PRO A 239 -16.27 -8.72 19.39
C PRO A 239 -14.77 -8.98 19.15
N ILE A 240 -14.04 -7.93 18.78
CA ILE A 240 -12.59 -7.99 18.57
C ILE A 240 -11.91 -8.49 19.85
N HIS A 241 -10.94 -9.40 19.72
CA HIS A 241 -10.15 -10.01 20.81
C HIS A 241 -10.91 -10.86 21.82
N LYS A 242 -12.19 -11.24 21.55
CA LYS A 242 -12.97 -12.08 22.45
C LYS A 242 -13.26 -13.47 21.92
N GLU A 243 -12.93 -13.73 20.67
CA GLU A 243 -13.16 -15.01 20.01
C GLU A 243 -11.84 -15.73 19.79
N ALA A 244 -11.84 -17.06 19.88
CA ALA A 244 -10.65 -17.89 19.70
C ALA A 244 -10.67 -18.71 18.41
N VAL A 245 -11.83 -18.79 17.73
CA VAL A 245 -12.02 -19.62 16.52
C VAL A 245 -12.50 -18.72 15.39
N GLY A 246 -11.75 -18.75 14.29
CA GLY A 246 -12.08 -18.01 13.08
C GLY A 246 -12.91 -18.82 12.10
N GLN A 247 -13.52 -18.13 11.14
CA GLN A 247 -14.27 -18.70 10.04
C GLN A 247 -13.48 -18.50 8.74
N VAL A 248 -13.27 -19.58 7.97
CA VAL A 248 -12.74 -19.49 6.61
C VAL A 248 -13.77 -18.79 5.71
N ALA A 249 -13.32 -17.89 4.85
CA ALA A 249 -14.16 -17.13 3.94
C ALA A 249 -13.57 -17.03 2.52
N ILE A 250 -14.45 -16.80 1.55
CA ILE A 250 -14.11 -16.53 0.15
C ILE A 250 -14.61 -15.13 -0.19
#